data_68ab4ea57d7448bf3cdd1b60811c99f6
#
_entry.id   68ab4ea57d7448bf3cdd1b60811c99f6
#
_cell.length_a   1.000
_cell.length_b   1.000
_cell.length_c   1.000
_cell.angle_alpha   90.00
_cell.angle_beta   90.00
_cell.angle_gamma   90.00
#
_symmetry.space_group_name_H-M   'P 1'
#
loop_
_entity.id
_entity.type
_entity.pdbx_description
1 polymer ?
#
loop_
_entity_poly.entity_id
_entity_poly.type
_entity_poly.pdbx_seq_one_letter_code
_entity_poly.pdbx_strand_id
1 'polypeptide(L)'
;LKRAIDILDQAEGLNSDLVVFSELFLSGYPPEDLVLKKSFVAECRNALDTMINHSKAKKLGFIIGLPIYEKNNLFNAAAIVDKGELIGFSKKVNLPNYSVFDEKRVFHKNDIPSVFEFRGIKLGVPICEDIWQDNVCLELKNQGCELIISPNGSPFDKYKINQRKTIIGDRVSETGLPFVYINQVGGQDELVFDGSSLIMNGDKEIIYEAPPWQENTAIIELNEKEKKFNNLSFDEFKFSDLENIYMATVIGLRDYVSKNNFPGVIL
;
A
#
# COMPACT_ATOMS: atom_id res chain seq x y z
N LEU A 1 7.86 13.18 -0.39
CA LEU A 1 7.50 13.88 0.85
C LEU A 1 6.39 14.92 0.61
N LYS A 2 6.61 15.93 -0.26
CA LYS A 2 5.64 17.03 -0.49
C LYS A 2 4.24 16.48 -0.79
N ARG A 3 4.13 15.56 -1.74
CA ARG A 3 2.86 14.94 -2.11
C ARG A 3 2.17 14.22 -0.96
N ALA A 4 2.94 13.52 -0.11
CA ALA A 4 2.37 12.85 1.07
C ALA A 4 1.78 13.88 2.05
N ILE A 5 2.45 15.00 2.27
CA ILE A 5 1.96 16.10 3.11
C ILE A 5 0.69 16.71 2.52
N ASP A 6 0.65 16.99 1.21
CA ASP A 6 -0.52 17.53 0.52
C ASP A 6 -1.75 16.60 0.68
N ILE A 7 -1.53 15.26 0.60
CA ILE A 7 -2.59 14.26 0.83
C ILE A 7 -3.08 14.27 2.28
N LEU A 8 -2.16 14.36 3.27
CA LEU A 8 -2.57 14.48 4.68
C LEU A 8 -3.40 15.74 4.94
N ASP A 9 -3.05 16.88 4.31
CA ASP A 9 -3.80 18.12 4.43
C ASP A 9 -5.19 18.02 3.81
N GLN A 10 -5.29 17.39 2.65
CA GLN A 10 -6.59 17.13 2.00
C GLN A 10 -7.48 16.21 2.87
N ALA A 11 -6.90 15.11 3.38
CA ALA A 11 -7.63 14.16 4.21
C ALA A 11 -8.10 14.77 5.53
N GLU A 12 -7.30 15.64 6.16
CA GLU A 12 -7.71 16.42 7.34
C GLU A 12 -8.90 17.31 7.02
N GLY A 13 -8.87 18.00 5.87
CA GLY A 13 -9.99 18.84 5.40
C GLY A 13 -11.28 18.06 5.15
N LEU A 14 -11.17 16.76 4.92
CA LEU A 14 -12.28 15.83 4.72
C LEU A 14 -12.67 15.06 6.00
N ASN A 15 -12.07 15.39 7.16
CA ASN A 15 -12.28 14.77 8.46
C ASN A 15 -11.99 13.25 8.47
N SER A 16 -10.99 12.81 7.73
CA SER A 16 -10.58 11.40 7.75
C SER A 16 -9.84 11.06 9.05
N ASP A 17 -10.04 9.84 9.55
CA ASP A 17 -9.33 9.32 10.73
C ASP A 17 -7.99 8.70 10.37
N LEU A 18 -7.89 8.04 9.21
CA LEU A 18 -6.71 7.31 8.77
C LEU A 18 -6.46 7.48 7.26
N VAL A 19 -5.23 7.79 6.90
CA VAL A 19 -4.76 7.79 5.49
C VAL A 19 -3.83 6.61 5.28
N VAL A 20 -4.02 5.87 4.19
CA VAL A 20 -3.17 4.73 3.85
C VAL A 20 -2.45 4.99 2.53
N PHE A 21 -1.12 4.92 2.56
CA PHE A 21 -0.24 5.01 1.41
C PHE A 21 0.21 3.60 0.95
N SER A 22 0.73 3.50 -0.27
CA SER A 22 1.22 2.24 -0.83
C SER A 22 2.54 1.76 -0.20
N GLU A 23 2.97 0.55 -0.57
CA GLU A 23 4.25 -0.05 -0.21
C GLU A 23 5.42 0.82 -0.67
N LEU A 24 6.44 0.97 0.20
CA LEU A 24 7.67 1.73 -0.05
C LEU A 24 7.44 3.14 -0.63
N PHE A 25 6.32 3.77 -0.27
CA PHE A 25 5.91 5.07 -0.82
C PHE A 25 6.98 6.15 -0.71
N LEU A 26 7.72 6.20 0.42
CA LEU A 26 8.74 7.24 0.65
C LEU A 26 10.03 7.02 -0.15
N SER A 27 10.36 5.80 -0.52
CA SER A 27 11.52 5.47 -1.38
C SER A 27 11.17 5.36 -2.85
N GLY A 28 9.90 5.07 -3.16
CA GLY A 28 9.48 4.52 -4.44
C GLY A 28 9.64 3.00 -4.49
N TYR A 29 8.90 2.33 -5.38
CA TYR A 29 8.97 0.90 -5.63
C TYR A 29 9.18 0.64 -7.13
N PRO A 30 10.16 -0.21 -7.52
CA PRO A 30 11.17 -0.85 -6.68
C PRO A 30 12.30 0.12 -6.31
N PRO A 31 12.87 0.03 -5.10
CA PRO A 31 13.93 0.93 -4.69
C PRO A 31 15.32 0.48 -5.15
N GLU A 32 15.43 -0.71 -5.74
CA GLU A 32 16.65 -1.33 -6.26
C GLU A 32 17.83 -1.23 -5.27
N ASP A 33 19.04 -1.00 -5.78
CA ASP A 33 20.25 -0.87 -4.97
C ASP A 33 20.34 0.43 -4.15
N LEU A 34 19.40 1.36 -4.35
CA LEU A 34 19.39 2.61 -3.56
C LEU A 34 19.24 2.34 -2.06
N VAL A 35 18.47 1.32 -1.68
CA VAL A 35 18.27 0.96 -0.26
C VAL A 35 19.52 0.39 0.41
N LEU A 36 20.53 -0.03 -0.33
CA LEU A 36 21.82 -0.43 0.22
C LEU A 36 22.65 0.76 0.68
N LYS A 37 22.30 1.98 0.22
CA LYS A 37 22.93 3.22 0.67
C LYS A 37 22.27 3.68 1.97
N LYS A 38 23.00 3.60 3.09
CA LYS A 38 22.49 4.02 4.42
C LYS A 38 21.96 5.45 4.43
N SER A 39 22.59 6.37 3.68
CA SER A 39 22.12 7.75 3.55
C SER A 39 20.74 7.83 2.91
N PHE A 40 20.44 7.02 1.89
CA PHE A 40 19.13 6.99 1.25
C PHE A 40 18.03 6.53 2.22
N VAL A 41 18.28 5.46 2.98
CA VAL A 41 17.33 4.98 4.00
C VAL A 41 17.18 6.01 5.14
N ALA A 42 18.25 6.70 5.52
CA ALA A 42 18.18 7.79 6.50
C ALA A 42 17.30 8.94 6.00
N GLU A 43 17.35 9.31 4.71
CA GLU A 43 16.47 10.32 4.15
C GLU A 43 15.00 9.88 4.12
N CYS A 44 14.71 8.60 3.86
CA CYS A 44 13.35 8.06 4.01
C CYS A 44 12.86 8.18 5.47
N ARG A 45 13.74 7.95 6.44
CA ARG A 45 13.41 8.14 7.86
C ARG A 45 13.18 9.62 8.20
N ASN A 46 14.02 10.54 7.72
CA ASN A 46 13.85 11.98 7.91
C ASN A 46 12.52 12.47 7.31
N ALA A 47 12.14 11.92 6.15
CA ALA A 47 10.84 12.20 5.53
C ALA A 47 9.67 11.74 6.41
N LEU A 48 9.76 10.53 6.99
CA LEU A 48 8.77 10.03 7.94
C LEU A 48 8.69 10.94 9.18
N ASP A 49 9.83 11.31 9.77
CA ASP A 49 9.88 12.18 10.96
C ASP A 49 9.26 13.57 10.67
N THR A 50 9.45 14.08 9.45
CA THR A 50 8.81 15.31 8.98
C THR A 50 7.28 15.15 8.91
N MET A 51 6.78 14.04 8.38
CA MET A 51 5.34 13.75 8.32
C MET A 51 4.75 13.56 9.72
N ILE A 52 5.43 12.87 10.62
CA ILE A 52 5.04 12.70 12.02
C ILE A 52 4.89 14.09 12.67
N ASN A 53 5.89 14.96 12.51
CA ASN A 53 5.83 16.31 13.06
C ASN A 53 4.69 17.14 12.45
N HIS A 54 4.45 17.02 11.15
CA HIS A 54 3.35 17.69 10.47
C HIS A 54 1.97 17.23 10.97
N SER A 55 1.84 15.94 11.33
CA SER A 55 0.59 15.37 11.82
C SER A 55 0.26 15.66 13.29
N LYS A 56 1.20 16.24 14.08
CA LYS A 56 0.96 16.57 15.50
C LYS A 56 -0.23 17.49 15.74
N ALA A 57 -0.46 18.42 14.83
CA ALA A 57 -1.58 19.37 14.92
C ALA A 57 -2.87 18.83 14.28
N LYS A 58 -2.83 17.61 13.71
CA LYS A 58 -3.94 17.01 12.96
C LYS A 58 -4.69 15.98 13.81
N LYS A 59 -5.93 15.76 13.43
CA LYS A 59 -6.78 14.75 14.08
C LYS A 59 -6.70 13.38 13.39
N LEU A 60 -5.89 13.24 12.35
CA LEU A 60 -5.75 12.00 11.57
C LEU A 60 -4.47 11.25 11.92
N GLY A 61 -4.49 9.94 11.63
CA GLY A 61 -3.31 9.08 11.56
C GLY A 61 -2.98 8.68 10.12
N PHE A 62 -1.87 8.00 9.92
CA PHE A 62 -1.50 7.48 8.59
C PHE A 62 -0.68 6.19 8.67
N ILE A 63 -0.78 5.39 7.58
CA ILE A 63 0.08 4.24 7.33
C ILE A 63 0.87 4.52 6.06
N ILE A 64 2.21 4.38 6.10
CA ILE A 64 3.07 4.69 4.95
C ILE A 64 4.24 3.72 4.83
N GLY A 65 4.47 3.23 3.59
CA GLY A 65 5.56 2.32 3.28
C GLY A 65 6.92 3.02 3.18
N LEU A 66 7.96 2.41 3.77
CA LEU A 66 9.34 2.88 3.69
C LEU A 66 10.35 1.75 4.02
N PRO A 67 11.62 1.85 3.55
CA PRO A 67 12.69 1.00 4.05
C PRO A 67 13.16 1.47 5.43
N ILE A 68 13.44 0.52 6.33
CA ILE A 68 13.97 0.83 7.66
C ILE A 68 15.16 -0.06 8.03
N TYR A 69 16.11 0.47 8.78
CA TYR A 69 17.10 -0.35 9.47
C TYR A 69 16.67 -0.62 10.92
N GLU A 70 16.72 -1.89 11.32
CA GLU A 70 16.63 -2.30 12.71
C GLU A 70 17.73 -3.33 13.01
N LYS A 71 18.56 -3.09 14.03
CA LYS A 71 19.68 -3.97 14.42
C LYS A 71 20.58 -4.39 13.24
N ASN A 72 20.89 -3.44 12.35
CA ASN A 72 21.67 -3.62 11.12
C ASN A 72 20.98 -4.42 9.99
N ASN A 73 19.77 -4.87 10.17
CA ASN A 73 18.97 -5.50 9.12
C ASN A 73 18.08 -4.47 8.43
N LEU A 74 18.00 -4.55 7.13
CA LEU A 74 17.14 -3.67 6.30
C LEU A 74 15.80 -4.37 6.06
N PHE A 75 14.69 -3.69 6.33
CA PHE A 75 13.34 -4.21 6.15
C PHE A 75 12.53 -3.32 5.21
N ASN A 76 11.69 -3.95 4.38
CA ASN A 76 10.53 -3.32 3.77
C ASN A 76 9.45 -3.23 4.85
N ALA A 77 9.01 -2.02 5.17
CA ALA A 77 8.13 -1.78 6.31
C ALA A 77 7.04 -0.75 6.00
N ALA A 78 5.99 -0.76 6.81
CA ALA A 78 4.99 0.28 6.88
C ALA A 78 4.96 0.88 8.29
N ALA A 79 5.10 2.21 8.39
CA ALA A 79 4.94 2.95 9.63
C ALA A 79 3.46 3.20 9.90
N ILE A 80 3.03 2.99 11.14
CA ILE A 80 1.69 3.30 11.64
C ILE A 80 1.82 4.48 12.60
N VAL A 81 1.16 5.59 12.29
CA VAL A 81 1.26 6.86 13.03
C VAL A 81 -0.13 7.34 13.39
N ASP A 82 -0.33 7.83 14.61
CA ASP A 82 -1.54 8.54 15.02
C ASP A 82 -1.19 9.85 15.73
N LYS A 83 -1.81 10.96 15.31
CA LYS A 83 -1.70 12.29 15.93
C LYS A 83 -0.25 12.71 16.24
N GLY A 84 0.67 12.43 15.33
CA GLY A 84 2.08 12.80 15.47
C GLY A 84 2.89 11.86 16.39
N GLU A 85 2.38 10.69 16.70
CA GLU A 85 3.10 9.64 17.43
C GLU A 85 3.24 8.38 16.57
N LEU A 86 4.45 7.83 16.53
CA LEU A 86 4.72 6.56 15.87
C LEU A 86 4.24 5.40 16.76
N ILE A 87 3.20 4.69 16.34
CA ILE A 87 2.71 3.49 17.03
C ILE A 87 3.68 2.32 16.83
N GLY A 88 4.18 2.13 15.60
CA GLY A 88 5.13 1.07 15.30
C GLY A 88 5.38 0.88 13.80
N PHE A 89 6.14 -0.18 13.49
CA PHE A 89 6.43 -0.61 12.12
C PHE A 89 5.93 -2.03 11.88
N SER A 90 5.07 -2.21 10.89
CA SER A 90 4.85 -3.53 10.31
C SER A 90 5.98 -3.82 9.34
N LYS A 91 6.63 -4.97 9.45
CA LYS A 91 7.73 -5.41 8.60
C LYS A 91 7.28 -6.60 7.74
N LYS A 92 7.60 -6.56 6.46
CA LYS A 92 7.23 -7.59 5.48
C LYS A 92 7.79 -8.96 5.88
N VAL A 93 6.94 -9.97 5.87
CA VAL A 93 7.27 -11.35 6.24
C VAL A 93 7.71 -12.14 5.00
N ASN A 94 6.92 -12.07 3.93
CA ASN A 94 7.18 -12.80 2.71
C ASN A 94 7.84 -11.87 1.68
N LEU A 95 9.07 -12.20 1.26
CA LEU A 95 9.82 -11.43 0.27
C LEU A 95 9.73 -12.14 -1.09
N PRO A 96 9.14 -11.51 -2.12
CA PRO A 96 9.10 -12.08 -3.46
C PRO A 96 10.50 -12.13 -4.07
N ASN A 97 10.81 -13.23 -4.78
CA ASN A 97 12.07 -13.41 -5.50
C ASN A 97 11.83 -14.23 -6.76
N TYR A 98 10.94 -13.73 -7.60
CA TYR A 98 10.53 -14.35 -8.85
C TYR A 98 10.07 -13.26 -9.84
N SER A 99 10.11 -13.57 -11.15
CA SER A 99 9.76 -12.64 -12.22
C SER A 99 10.55 -11.33 -12.09
N VAL A 100 9.85 -10.20 -11.88
CA VAL A 100 10.43 -8.86 -11.74
C VAL A 100 10.87 -8.53 -10.32
N PHE A 101 10.68 -9.44 -9.37
CA PHE A 101 10.97 -9.19 -7.96
C PHE A 101 12.29 -9.80 -7.52
N ASP A 102 13.09 -9.04 -6.78
CA ASP A 102 14.38 -9.46 -6.21
C ASP A 102 14.56 -8.90 -4.77
N GLU A 103 13.50 -8.93 -3.98
CA GLU A 103 13.52 -8.33 -2.65
C GLU A 103 14.44 -9.05 -1.66
N LYS A 104 14.64 -10.38 -1.81
CA LYS A 104 15.56 -11.15 -0.94
C LYS A 104 17.01 -10.71 -1.04
N ARG A 105 17.38 -10.06 -2.13
CA ARG A 105 18.74 -9.53 -2.33
C ARG A 105 19.04 -8.35 -1.41
N VAL A 106 18.03 -7.55 -1.08
CA VAL A 106 18.20 -6.28 -0.38
C VAL A 106 17.53 -6.25 0.99
N PHE A 107 16.41 -6.93 1.20
CA PHE A 107 15.66 -6.90 2.45
C PHE A 107 15.79 -8.19 3.25
N HIS A 108 15.71 -8.05 4.57
CA HIS A 108 15.53 -9.16 5.50
C HIS A 108 14.04 -9.40 5.69
N LYS A 109 13.65 -10.68 5.74
CA LYS A 109 12.28 -11.06 6.09
C LYS A 109 12.03 -10.82 7.58
N ASN A 110 10.80 -10.47 7.94
CA ASN A 110 10.34 -10.57 9.32
C ASN A 110 9.86 -12.00 9.62
N ASP A 111 9.96 -12.45 10.85
CA ASP A 111 9.54 -13.80 11.20
C ASP A 111 8.05 -13.90 11.52
N ILE A 112 7.50 -12.89 12.20
CA ILE A 112 6.11 -12.89 12.70
C ILE A 112 5.48 -11.52 12.43
N PRO A 113 4.26 -11.47 11.83
CA PRO A 113 3.55 -10.20 11.68
C PRO A 113 3.10 -9.67 13.04
N SER A 114 2.80 -8.38 13.11
CA SER A 114 2.37 -7.72 14.33
C SER A 114 1.02 -7.04 14.15
N VAL A 115 0.20 -7.06 15.19
CA VAL A 115 -1.06 -6.31 15.28
C VAL A 115 -0.80 -4.99 16.01
N PHE A 116 -1.42 -3.92 15.54
CA PHE A 116 -1.30 -2.57 16.08
C PHE A 116 -2.64 -2.06 16.55
N GLU A 117 -2.70 -1.45 17.71
CA GLU A 117 -3.92 -0.80 18.18
C GLU A 117 -3.99 0.63 17.63
N PHE A 118 -5.05 0.93 16.92
CA PHE A 118 -5.36 2.26 16.39
C PHE A 118 -6.76 2.65 16.80
N ARG A 119 -6.87 3.56 17.76
CA ARG A 119 -8.15 4.11 18.26
C ARG A 119 -9.18 3.03 18.63
N GLY A 120 -8.75 1.98 19.30
CA GLY A 120 -9.61 0.88 19.75
C GLY A 120 -9.87 -0.20 18.70
N ILE A 121 -9.27 -0.12 17.52
CA ILE A 121 -9.32 -1.14 16.47
C ILE A 121 -7.95 -1.80 16.33
N LYS A 122 -7.91 -3.11 16.32
CA LYS A 122 -6.68 -3.89 16.12
C LYS A 122 -6.41 -4.08 14.62
N LEU A 123 -5.42 -3.38 14.11
CA LEU A 123 -5.01 -3.39 12.71
C LEU A 123 -3.93 -4.43 12.43
N GLY A 124 -4.11 -5.24 11.41
CA GLY A 124 -3.05 -6.02 10.77
C GLY A 124 -2.60 -5.31 9.49
N VAL A 125 -1.28 -5.14 9.32
CA VAL A 125 -0.73 -4.43 8.15
C VAL A 125 0.24 -5.36 7.39
N PRO A 126 -0.27 -6.41 6.70
CA PRO A 126 0.54 -7.23 5.79
C PRO A 126 0.94 -6.43 4.56
N ILE A 127 2.16 -6.64 4.04
CA ILE A 127 2.71 -5.85 2.93
C ILE A 127 2.80 -6.72 1.67
N CYS A 128 2.04 -6.38 0.66
CA CYS A 128 2.07 -6.92 -0.71
C CYS A 128 2.15 -8.45 -0.76
N GLU A 129 3.34 -9.06 -0.90
CA GLU A 129 3.56 -10.52 -0.98
C GLU A 129 2.99 -11.27 0.23
N ASP A 130 2.86 -10.63 1.37
CA ASP A 130 2.33 -11.24 2.58
C ASP A 130 0.90 -11.79 2.42
N ILE A 131 0.12 -11.23 1.50
CA ILE A 131 -1.25 -11.67 1.25
C ILE A 131 -1.36 -12.80 0.22
N TRP A 132 -0.28 -13.05 -0.55
CA TRP A 132 -0.27 -14.10 -1.58
C TRP A 132 -0.16 -15.51 -0.99
N GLN A 133 0.25 -15.60 0.26
CA GLN A 133 0.30 -16.84 1.04
C GLN A 133 -0.65 -16.73 2.24
N ASP A 134 -1.11 -17.85 2.75
CA ASP A 134 -2.12 -17.92 3.81
C ASP A 134 -1.57 -17.60 5.22
N ASN A 135 -0.27 -17.77 5.43
CA ASN A 135 0.35 -17.74 6.75
C ASN A 135 0.21 -16.40 7.49
N VAL A 136 0.37 -15.25 6.82
CA VAL A 136 0.45 -13.94 7.49
C VAL A 136 -0.92 -13.47 7.96
N CYS A 137 -1.94 -13.55 7.11
CA CYS A 137 -3.29 -13.08 7.45
C CYS A 137 -3.92 -13.95 8.55
N LEU A 138 -3.70 -15.27 8.52
CA LEU A 138 -4.14 -16.18 9.58
C LEU A 138 -3.46 -15.89 10.91
N GLU A 139 -2.14 -15.64 10.90
CA GLU A 139 -1.41 -15.30 12.12
C GLU A 139 -1.90 -13.97 12.71
N LEU A 140 -2.14 -12.95 11.90
CA LEU A 140 -2.75 -11.69 12.34
C LEU A 140 -4.13 -11.91 12.96
N LYS A 141 -4.97 -12.76 12.36
CA LYS A 141 -6.27 -13.16 12.95
C LYS A 141 -6.11 -13.82 14.31
N ASN A 142 -5.15 -14.75 14.45
CA ASN A 142 -4.87 -15.44 15.71
C ASN A 142 -4.40 -14.46 16.80
N GLN A 143 -3.71 -13.39 16.45
CA GLN A 143 -3.33 -12.30 17.35
C GLN A 143 -4.48 -11.34 17.70
N GLY A 144 -5.69 -11.58 17.17
CA GLY A 144 -6.88 -10.80 17.44
C GLY A 144 -7.03 -9.55 16.56
N CYS A 145 -6.43 -9.55 15.36
CA CYS A 145 -6.68 -8.53 14.34
C CYS A 145 -8.18 -8.41 14.02
N GLU A 146 -8.64 -7.18 13.79
CA GLU A 146 -10.03 -6.86 13.47
C GLU A 146 -10.21 -6.27 12.07
N LEU A 147 -9.15 -5.67 11.51
CA LEU A 147 -9.12 -5.07 10.18
C LEU A 147 -7.75 -5.30 9.54
N ILE A 148 -7.74 -5.80 8.31
CA ILE A 148 -6.51 -5.95 7.52
C ILE A 148 -6.38 -4.78 6.56
N ILE A 149 -5.21 -4.13 6.57
CA ILE A 149 -4.86 -3.03 5.67
C ILE A 149 -3.55 -3.40 4.97
N SER A 150 -3.58 -3.64 3.68
CA SER A 150 -2.42 -4.08 2.90
C SER A 150 -1.93 -2.99 1.95
N PRO A 151 -0.78 -2.34 2.24
CA PRO A 151 -0.03 -1.53 1.28
C PRO A 151 0.66 -2.40 0.24
N ASN A 152 0.56 -2.03 -1.05
CA ASN A 152 1.12 -2.81 -2.14
C ASN A 152 1.88 -1.95 -3.15
N GLY A 153 2.92 -2.57 -3.75
CA GLY A 153 3.58 -2.16 -4.98
C GLY A 153 3.47 -3.30 -6.00
N SER A 154 2.22 -3.69 -6.34
CA SER A 154 1.94 -4.80 -7.23
C SER A 154 1.84 -4.33 -8.67
N PRO A 155 2.83 -4.66 -9.56
CA PRO A 155 2.85 -4.18 -10.93
C PRO A 155 1.74 -4.84 -11.76
N PHE A 156 1.40 -4.16 -12.84
CA PHE A 156 0.43 -4.65 -13.82
C PHE A 156 0.94 -5.93 -14.50
N ASP A 157 0.05 -6.86 -14.62
CA ASP A 157 0.12 -8.03 -15.48
C ASP A 157 -1.30 -8.29 -16.01
N LYS A 158 -1.40 -8.82 -17.21
CA LYS A 158 -2.67 -9.02 -17.92
C LYS A 158 -3.76 -9.72 -17.09
N TYR A 159 -3.38 -10.65 -16.23
CA TYR A 159 -4.31 -11.45 -15.43
C TYR A 159 -4.38 -11.04 -13.96
N LYS A 160 -3.50 -10.12 -13.53
CA LYS A 160 -3.25 -9.86 -12.12
C LYS A 160 -4.38 -9.14 -11.39
N ILE A 161 -5.17 -8.32 -12.10
CA ILE A 161 -6.34 -7.62 -11.51
C ILE A 161 -7.32 -8.65 -10.91
N ASN A 162 -7.69 -9.66 -11.70
CA ASN A 162 -8.61 -10.69 -11.23
C ASN A 162 -7.97 -11.61 -10.17
N GLN A 163 -6.68 -11.92 -10.31
CA GLN A 163 -5.94 -12.69 -9.32
C GLN A 163 -5.91 -11.99 -7.96
N ARG A 164 -5.69 -10.66 -7.92
CA ARG A 164 -5.74 -9.87 -6.68
C ARG A 164 -7.09 -9.98 -5.99
N LYS A 165 -8.20 -9.83 -6.73
CA LYS A 165 -9.56 -9.99 -6.19
C LYS A 165 -9.77 -11.39 -5.60
N THR A 166 -9.34 -12.42 -6.31
CA THR A 166 -9.43 -13.80 -5.83
C THR A 166 -8.64 -13.99 -4.54
N ILE A 167 -7.38 -13.57 -4.50
CA ILE A 167 -6.51 -13.72 -3.32
C ILE A 167 -7.05 -12.95 -2.12
N ILE A 168 -7.52 -11.72 -2.31
CA ILE A 168 -8.16 -10.95 -1.23
C ILE A 168 -9.40 -11.68 -0.73
N GLY A 169 -10.24 -12.19 -1.65
CA GLY A 169 -11.41 -13.00 -1.30
C GLY A 169 -11.07 -14.28 -0.54
N ASP A 170 -9.93 -14.91 -0.84
CA ASP A 170 -9.43 -16.09 -0.09
C ASP A 170 -8.99 -15.67 1.31
N ARG A 171 -8.20 -14.59 1.46
CA ARG A 171 -7.80 -14.06 2.78
C ARG A 171 -9.00 -13.65 3.63
N VAL A 172 -10.02 -13.02 3.02
CA VAL A 172 -11.28 -12.70 3.70
C VAL A 172 -12.02 -13.97 4.13
N SER A 173 -12.07 -15.02 3.28
CA SER A 173 -12.71 -16.29 3.63
C SER A 173 -12.06 -16.97 4.83
N GLU A 174 -10.72 -16.95 4.88
CA GLU A 174 -9.94 -17.58 5.93
C GLU A 174 -10.04 -16.83 7.26
N THR A 175 -10.10 -15.52 7.21
CA THR A 175 -10.04 -14.67 8.40
C THR A 175 -11.41 -14.19 8.87
N GLY A 176 -12.37 -14.03 7.97
CA GLY A 176 -13.64 -13.35 8.22
C GLY A 176 -13.49 -11.85 8.50
N LEU A 177 -12.31 -11.26 8.17
CA LEU A 177 -12.01 -9.86 8.46
C LEU A 177 -12.25 -8.97 7.25
N PRO A 178 -12.68 -7.71 7.44
CA PRO A 178 -12.68 -6.72 6.39
C PRO A 178 -11.25 -6.43 5.92
N PHE A 179 -11.11 -6.13 4.65
CA PHE A 179 -9.82 -6.02 3.98
C PHE A 179 -9.72 -4.73 3.14
N VAL A 180 -8.67 -3.97 3.37
CA VAL A 180 -8.30 -2.78 2.57
C VAL A 180 -7.02 -3.09 1.79
N TYR A 181 -7.11 -3.09 0.48
CA TYR A 181 -6.00 -3.29 -0.44
C TYR A 181 -5.65 -1.97 -1.12
N ILE A 182 -4.47 -1.44 -0.85
CA ILE A 182 -3.98 -0.19 -1.45
C ILE A 182 -2.83 -0.51 -2.39
N ASN A 183 -2.94 -0.08 -3.66
CA ASN A 183 -1.90 -0.25 -4.66
C ASN A 183 -1.54 1.10 -5.28
N GLN A 184 -0.35 1.20 -5.85
CA GLN A 184 0.14 2.41 -6.51
C GLN A 184 -0.25 2.48 -7.99
N VAL A 185 -0.17 3.67 -8.57
CA VAL A 185 -0.38 3.95 -9.99
C VAL A 185 0.86 4.63 -10.57
N GLY A 186 1.21 4.28 -11.79
CA GLY A 186 2.27 4.95 -12.55
C GLY A 186 3.33 4.02 -13.09
N GLY A 187 4.25 4.55 -13.90
CA GLY A 187 5.40 3.83 -14.44
C GLY A 187 6.67 4.12 -13.64
N GLN A 188 7.48 3.09 -13.42
CA GLN A 188 8.82 3.20 -12.83
C GLN A 188 9.74 2.22 -13.52
N ASP A 189 10.73 2.77 -14.25
CA ASP A 189 11.65 2.00 -15.10
C ASP A 189 10.87 1.03 -16.02
N GLU A 190 11.07 -0.27 -15.93
CA GLU A 190 10.35 -1.29 -16.71
C GLU A 190 9.00 -1.72 -16.10
N LEU A 191 8.62 -1.20 -14.94
CA LEU A 191 7.38 -1.57 -14.27
C LEU A 191 6.30 -0.51 -14.46
N VAL A 192 5.07 -0.98 -14.58
CA VAL A 192 3.88 -0.13 -14.61
C VAL A 192 2.87 -0.65 -13.58
N PHE A 193 2.25 0.26 -12.85
CA PHE A 193 1.29 -0.04 -11.80
C PHE A 193 -0.07 0.50 -12.18
N ASP A 194 -1.07 -0.37 -12.14
CA ASP A 194 -2.45 -0.08 -12.54
C ASP A 194 -3.33 0.46 -11.41
N GLY A 195 -2.84 0.49 -10.17
CA GLY A 195 -3.66 0.85 -9.03
C GLY A 195 -4.67 -0.23 -8.69
N SER A 196 -5.94 -0.01 -9.03
CA SER A 196 -7.03 -0.96 -8.75
C SER A 196 -7.11 -1.32 -7.28
N SER A 197 -6.97 -0.33 -6.40
CA SER A 197 -7.16 -0.50 -4.96
C SER A 197 -8.60 -0.90 -4.67
N LEU A 198 -8.83 -1.74 -3.66
CA LEU A 198 -10.18 -2.19 -3.34
C LEU A 198 -10.39 -2.38 -1.84
N ILE A 199 -11.66 -2.34 -1.43
CA ILE A 199 -12.11 -2.65 -0.08
C ILE A 199 -13.14 -3.77 -0.15
N MET A 200 -12.97 -4.77 0.70
CA MET A 200 -13.85 -5.93 0.80
C MET A 200 -14.24 -6.14 2.26
N ASN A 201 -15.52 -6.33 2.54
CA ASN A 201 -16.01 -6.71 3.87
C ASN A 201 -15.75 -8.19 4.19
N GLY A 202 -15.87 -8.56 5.46
CA GLY A 202 -15.64 -9.92 5.94
C GLY A 202 -16.58 -11.00 5.35
N ASP A 203 -17.66 -10.60 4.68
CA ASP A 203 -18.58 -11.46 3.92
C ASP A 203 -18.28 -11.50 2.41
N LYS A 204 -17.13 -10.97 2.00
CA LYS A 204 -16.66 -10.86 0.61
C LYS A 204 -17.41 -9.84 -0.27
N GLU A 205 -18.24 -9.00 0.31
CA GLU A 205 -18.82 -7.89 -0.44
C GLU A 205 -17.74 -6.87 -0.79
N ILE A 206 -17.59 -6.54 -2.07
CA ILE A 206 -16.71 -5.46 -2.53
C ILE A 206 -17.44 -4.15 -2.29
N ILE A 207 -16.86 -3.33 -1.41
CA ILE A 207 -17.44 -2.05 -0.98
C ILE A 207 -16.98 -0.90 -1.86
N TYR A 208 -15.74 -1.00 -2.36
CA TYR A 208 -15.16 0.02 -3.20
C TYR A 208 -14.07 -0.58 -4.10
N GLU A 209 -14.02 -0.13 -5.33
CA GLU A 209 -12.93 -0.32 -6.28
C GLU A 209 -12.47 1.04 -6.79
N ALA A 210 -11.18 1.33 -6.65
CA ALA A 210 -10.61 2.54 -7.26
C ALA A 210 -10.48 2.38 -8.78
N PRO A 211 -10.69 3.47 -9.54
CA PRO A 211 -10.48 3.44 -10.99
C PRO A 211 -9.04 3.01 -11.31
N PRO A 212 -8.85 2.06 -12.24
CA PRO A 212 -7.52 1.69 -12.68
C PRO A 212 -6.86 2.83 -13.46
N TRP A 213 -5.52 2.84 -13.50
CA TRP A 213 -4.69 3.73 -14.30
C TRP A 213 -4.71 5.20 -13.93
N GLN A 214 -5.39 5.57 -12.86
CA GLN A 214 -5.42 6.94 -12.36
C GLN A 214 -5.34 6.98 -10.84
N GLU A 215 -4.74 8.05 -10.34
CA GLU A 215 -4.70 8.28 -8.91
C GLU A 215 -6.08 8.65 -8.39
N ASN A 216 -6.43 8.08 -7.27
CA ASN A 216 -7.72 8.31 -6.65
C ASN A 216 -7.57 8.40 -5.13
N THR A 217 -8.36 9.26 -4.51
CA THR A 217 -8.55 9.33 -3.06
C THR A 217 -10.03 9.18 -2.78
N ALA A 218 -10.40 8.14 -2.05
CA ALA A 218 -11.77 7.89 -1.62
C ALA A 218 -11.85 7.89 -0.10
N ILE A 219 -12.97 8.37 0.44
CA ILE A 219 -13.28 8.29 1.88
C ILE A 219 -14.34 7.21 2.06
N ILE A 220 -14.03 6.26 2.91
CA ILE A 220 -14.90 5.13 3.19
C ILE A 220 -15.01 4.98 4.71
N GLU A 221 -16.23 4.88 5.19
CA GLU A 221 -16.53 4.81 6.61
C GLU A 221 -16.56 3.36 7.09
N LEU A 222 -15.87 3.09 8.20
CA LEU A 222 -15.94 1.83 8.92
C LEU A 222 -16.93 1.97 10.09
N ASN A 223 -17.96 1.13 10.12
CA ASN A 223 -18.78 0.97 11.30
C ASN A 223 -18.00 0.19 12.36
N GLU A 224 -17.56 0.87 13.40
CA GLU A 224 -16.70 0.28 14.45
C GLU A 224 -17.38 -0.86 15.23
N LYS A 225 -18.71 -0.81 15.39
CA LYS A 225 -19.47 -1.84 16.13
C LYS A 225 -19.62 -3.12 15.31
N GLU A 226 -19.91 -2.98 14.05
CA GLU A 226 -20.16 -4.10 13.15
C GLU A 226 -18.87 -4.61 12.50
N LYS A 227 -17.77 -3.83 12.58
CA LYS A 227 -16.52 -4.08 11.88
C LYS A 227 -16.74 -4.29 10.38
N LYS A 228 -17.59 -3.45 9.80
CA LYS A 228 -17.94 -3.43 8.38
C LYS A 228 -17.80 -2.04 7.81
N PHE A 229 -17.32 -1.96 6.59
CA PHE A 229 -17.34 -0.73 5.81
C PHE A 229 -18.75 -0.47 5.27
N ASN A 230 -19.17 0.79 5.31
CA ASN A 230 -20.40 1.23 4.70
C ASN A 230 -20.28 1.18 3.18
N ASN A 231 -21.36 0.77 2.49
CA ASN A 231 -21.38 0.72 1.03
C ASN A 231 -21.19 2.11 0.45
N LEU A 232 -20.26 2.22 -0.47
CA LEU A 232 -20.05 3.40 -1.30
C LEU A 232 -20.49 3.05 -2.73
N SER A 233 -21.27 3.93 -3.36
CA SER A 233 -21.53 3.77 -4.79
C SER A 233 -20.25 4.06 -5.57
N PHE A 234 -19.81 3.15 -6.39
CA PHE A 234 -18.67 3.31 -7.29
C PHE A 234 -19.02 2.78 -8.67
N ASP A 235 -18.37 3.35 -9.68
CA ASP A 235 -18.54 2.86 -11.05
C ASP A 235 -17.74 1.57 -11.22
N GLU A 236 -18.36 0.56 -11.82
CA GLU A 236 -17.64 -0.65 -12.20
C GLU A 236 -16.81 -0.37 -13.46
N PHE A 237 -15.48 -0.32 -13.29
CA PHE A 237 -14.58 -0.07 -14.40
C PHE A 237 -14.34 -1.35 -15.19
N LYS A 238 -14.75 -1.35 -16.47
CA LYS A 238 -14.58 -2.49 -17.39
C LYS A 238 -13.62 -2.10 -18.50
N PHE A 239 -12.34 -2.39 -18.29
CA PHE A 239 -11.36 -2.34 -19.37
C PHE A 239 -11.20 -3.73 -19.99
N SER A 240 -11.20 -3.81 -21.30
CA SER A 240 -10.76 -5.02 -22.00
C SER A 240 -9.26 -5.25 -21.79
N ASP A 241 -8.81 -6.48 -22.02
CA ASP A 241 -7.38 -6.81 -21.95
C ASP A 241 -6.52 -5.88 -22.83
N LEU A 242 -7.03 -5.57 -24.03
CA LEU A 242 -6.32 -4.69 -24.98
C LEU A 242 -6.24 -3.25 -24.49
N GLU A 243 -7.32 -2.73 -23.93
CA GLU A 243 -7.31 -1.39 -23.31
C GLU A 243 -6.35 -1.31 -22.12
N ASN A 244 -6.31 -2.33 -21.27
CA ASN A 244 -5.37 -2.40 -20.17
C ASN A 244 -3.91 -2.41 -20.65
N ILE A 245 -3.58 -3.19 -21.69
CA ILE A 245 -2.24 -3.23 -22.31
C ILE A 245 -1.89 -1.86 -22.90
N TYR A 246 -2.84 -1.22 -23.61
CA TYR A 246 -2.65 0.12 -24.15
C TYR A 246 -2.37 1.14 -23.06
N MET A 247 -3.17 1.16 -22.00
CA MET A 247 -2.97 2.08 -20.86
C MET A 247 -1.63 1.84 -20.17
N ALA A 248 -1.22 0.59 -19.98
CA ALA A 248 0.09 0.25 -19.44
C ALA A 248 1.22 0.85 -20.29
N THR A 249 1.13 0.72 -21.61
CA THR A 249 2.13 1.26 -22.55
C THR A 249 2.18 2.79 -22.49
N VAL A 250 1.01 3.44 -22.49
CA VAL A 250 0.91 4.91 -22.45
C VAL A 250 1.48 5.47 -21.14
N ILE A 251 1.11 4.88 -20.00
CA ILE A 251 1.55 5.35 -18.69
C ILE A 251 3.05 5.08 -18.50
N GLY A 252 3.53 3.91 -18.89
CA GLY A 252 4.95 3.58 -18.83
C GLY A 252 5.80 4.58 -19.60
N LEU A 253 5.45 4.86 -20.86
CA LEU A 253 6.17 5.85 -21.69
C LEU A 253 6.05 7.27 -21.12
N ARG A 254 4.85 7.72 -20.76
CA ARG A 254 4.61 9.06 -20.22
C ARG A 254 5.46 9.31 -18.99
N ASP A 255 5.42 8.37 -18.03
CA ASP A 255 6.09 8.55 -16.75
C ASP A 255 7.61 8.42 -16.89
N TYR A 256 8.11 7.55 -17.77
CA TYR A 256 9.53 7.46 -18.09
C TYR A 256 10.06 8.76 -18.68
N VAL A 257 9.37 9.32 -19.66
CA VAL A 257 9.74 10.61 -20.29
C VAL A 257 9.71 11.73 -19.25
N SER A 258 8.64 11.82 -18.46
CA SER A 258 8.45 12.90 -17.48
C SER A 258 9.45 12.84 -16.34
N LYS A 259 9.69 11.65 -15.76
CA LYS A 259 10.60 11.45 -14.63
C LYS A 259 12.06 11.69 -14.99
N ASN A 260 12.43 11.43 -16.24
CA ASN A 260 13.79 11.68 -16.77
C ASN A 260 13.96 13.07 -17.39
N ASN A 261 12.93 13.92 -17.38
CA ASN A 261 12.93 15.25 -17.97
C ASN A 261 13.32 15.24 -19.46
N PHE A 262 12.94 14.22 -20.21
CA PHE A 262 13.15 14.19 -21.65
C PHE A 262 12.23 15.19 -22.35
N PRO A 263 12.72 15.91 -23.38
CA PRO A 263 11.93 16.93 -24.07
C PRO A 263 10.84 16.32 -24.97
N GLY A 264 10.88 15.02 -25.23
CA GLY A 264 9.94 14.30 -26.08
C GLY A 264 10.46 12.93 -26.48
N VAL A 265 9.75 12.31 -27.42
CA VAL A 265 10.09 11.03 -28.03
C VAL A 265 10.27 11.18 -29.53
N ILE A 266 11.09 10.33 -30.13
CA ILE A 266 11.25 10.22 -31.58
C ILE A 266 10.56 8.92 -32.00
N LEU A 267 9.66 9.02 -32.99
CA LEU A 267 8.95 7.89 -33.60
C LEU A 267 9.65 7.45 -34.87
#